data_02e834d367b11814e7b1f28a27ccedb5
#
_entry.id   02e834d367b11814e7b1f28a27ccedb5
#
_cell.length_a   1.000
_cell.length_b   1.000
_cell.length_c   1.000
_cell.angle_alpha   90.00
_cell.angle_beta   90.00
_cell.angle_gamma   90.00
#
_symmetry.space_group_name_H-M   'P 1'
#
loop_
_entity.id
_entity.type
_entity.pdbx_description
1 polymer ?
#
loop_
_entity_poly.entity_id
_entity_poly.type
_entity_poly.pdbx_seq_one_letter_code
_entity_poly.pdbx_strand_id
1 'polypeptide(L)'
;RNAEIVIHLASGVSPDQTIDALYAFTQCQVSLNSLCTCVIRNEHPEFTTISAILKESTDRTLDLLSWELKIKLDELERDWHWISLEKIFFEKRIYKILEKDADSWDDQITEIERAFDPYRQMLKMEITRDDVLRLCEKPVRKISKFDIKKAEEQILDIENQIEKVKYDLDHIVDYTINFYNEIKRKHGKGRERRTEIRNFDNISAVAVAANNEKLYVNKEESFICTSAGLKK
;
A
#
# COMPACT_ATOMS: atom_id res chain seq x y z
N ARG A 1 7.65 10.39 24.99
CA ARG A 1 7.41 10.22 26.43
C ARG A 1 5.90 10.11 26.61
N ASN A 2 5.44 8.98 27.16
CA ASN A 2 4.03 8.83 27.52
C ASN A 2 3.82 9.52 28.86
N ALA A 3 2.79 10.35 28.96
CA ALA A 3 2.36 10.90 30.25
C ALA A 3 1.47 9.83 30.92
N GLU A 4 1.76 9.55 32.19
CA GLU A 4 0.98 8.66 33.03
C GLU A 4 0.50 9.45 34.25
N ILE A 5 -0.81 9.34 34.53
CA ILE A 5 -1.45 9.98 35.66
C ILE A 5 -1.95 8.88 36.59
N VAL A 6 -1.43 8.86 37.82
CA VAL A 6 -1.86 7.91 38.83
C VAL A 6 -2.69 8.65 39.89
N ILE A 7 -3.92 8.19 40.13
CA ILE A 7 -4.83 8.76 41.11
C ILE A 7 -4.91 7.80 42.30
N HIS A 8 -4.47 8.26 43.45
CA HIS A 8 -4.57 7.52 44.70
C HIS A 8 -5.92 7.78 45.36
N LEU A 9 -6.71 6.75 45.53
CA LEU A 9 -8.03 6.84 46.17
C LEU A 9 -7.91 6.69 47.68
N ALA A 10 -8.78 7.39 48.43
CA ALA A 10 -8.89 7.22 49.87
C ALA A 10 -9.48 5.82 50.20
N SER A 11 -9.17 5.31 51.41
CA SER A 11 -9.70 4.02 51.84
C SER A 11 -11.22 4.03 51.88
N GLY A 12 -11.83 3.01 51.25
CA GLY A 12 -13.27 2.87 51.17
C GLY A 12 -13.95 3.52 49.97
N VAL A 13 -13.19 4.19 49.10
CA VAL A 13 -13.71 4.75 47.84
C VAL A 13 -13.65 3.67 46.72
N SER A 14 -14.79 3.47 46.05
CA SER A 14 -14.85 2.53 44.93
C SER A 14 -14.15 3.10 43.68
N PRO A 15 -13.20 2.36 43.09
CA PRO A 15 -12.56 2.77 41.83
C PRO A 15 -13.55 3.01 40.70
N ASP A 16 -14.58 2.17 40.57
CA ASP A 16 -15.57 2.26 39.48
C ASP A 16 -16.41 3.55 39.61
N GLN A 17 -16.87 3.88 40.81
CA GLN A 17 -17.56 5.14 41.07
C GLN A 17 -16.70 6.36 40.79
N THR A 18 -15.39 6.26 41.08
CA THR A 18 -14.45 7.37 40.82
C THR A 18 -14.25 7.55 39.31
N ILE A 19 -14.15 6.45 38.56
CA ILE A 19 -14.05 6.48 37.09
C ILE A 19 -15.30 7.13 36.50
N ASP A 20 -16.50 6.72 36.93
CA ASP A 20 -17.76 7.30 36.49
C ASP A 20 -17.86 8.80 36.83
N ALA A 21 -17.41 9.18 38.04
CA ALA A 21 -17.33 10.58 38.44
C ALA A 21 -16.37 11.40 37.59
N LEU A 22 -15.22 10.84 37.23
CA LEU A 22 -14.26 11.48 36.30
C LEU A 22 -14.89 11.71 34.93
N TYR A 23 -15.60 10.76 34.39
CA TYR A 23 -16.31 10.91 33.11
C TYR A 23 -17.46 11.93 33.19
N ALA A 24 -18.19 11.96 34.29
CA ALA A 24 -19.33 12.85 34.45
C ALA A 24 -18.98 14.30 34.74
N PHE A 25 -17.90 14.54 35.53
CA PHE A 25 -17.58 15.87 36.08
C PHE A 25 -16.27 16.47 35.57
N THR A 26 -15.50 15.76 34.75
CA THR A 26 -14.25 16.28 34.22
C THR A 26 -14.22 16.17 32.69
N GLN A 27 -13.15 16.72 32.08
CA GLN A 27 -12.91 16.61 30.64
C GLN A 27 -12.17 15.32 30.23
N CYS A 28 -12.34 14.23 31.00
CA CYS A 28 -11.77 12.93 30.62
C CYS A 28 -12.44 12.30 29.39
N GLN A 29 -13.64 12.76 29.02
CA GLN A 29 -14.39 12.34 27.86
C GLN A 29 -14.41 13.45 26.81
N VAL A 30 -14.07 13.11 25.57
CA VAL A 30 -14.19 13.99 24.41
C VAL A 30 -15.09 13.35 23.39
N SER A 31 -16.14 14.05 22.97
CA SER A 31 -16.99 13.61 21.88
C SER A 31 -16.37 14.00 20.54
N LEU A 32 -16.10 13.01 19.69
CA LEU A 32 -15.64 13.22 18.34
C LEU A 32 -16.82 12.97 17.36
N ASN A 33 -17.35 14.06 16.81
CA ASN A 33 -18.39 13.98 15.80
C ASN A 33 -17.77 14.05 14.40
N SER A 34 -17.62 12.90 13.75
CA SER A 34 -17.12 12.80 12.38
C SER A 34 -18.28 12.86 11.34
N LEU A 35 -19.18 13.83 11.49
CA LEU A 35 -20.38 13.96 10.64
C LEU A 35 -20.06 14.40 9.21
N CYS A 36 -18.85 14.89 8.94
CA CYS A 36 -18.48 15.48 7.66
C CYS A 36 -17.26 14.75 7.05
N THR A 37 -17.39 13.44 6.83
CA THR A 37 -16.38 12.73 6.05
C THR A 37 -16.61 13.04 4.57
N CYS A 38 -15.72 13.83 3.99
CA CYS A 38 -15.80 14.28 2.61
C CYS A 38 -14.56 13.82 1.84
N VAL A 39 -14.78 13.30 0.66
CA VAL A 39 -13.74 12.97 -0.31
C VAL A 39 -13.95 13.74 -1.59
N ILE A 40 -12.90 13.96 -2.36
CA ILE A 40 -12.98 14.58 -3.67
C ILE A 40 -12.94 13.47 -4.72
N ARG A 41 -14.02 13.35 -5.49
CA ARG A 41 -14.12 12.47 -6.66
C ARG A 41 -14.41 13.30 -7.90
N ASN A 42 -13.64 13.09 -8.95
CA ASN A 42 -13.84 13.82 -10.22
C ASN A 42 -14.01 15.33 -10.01
N GLU A 43 -13.15 15.91 -9.17
CA GLU A 43 -13.14 17.35 -8.82
C GLU A 43 -14.36 17.84 -8.00
N HIS A 44 -15.25 16.94 -7.59
CA HIS A 44 -16.42 17.27 -6.77
C HIS A 44 -16.31 16.71 -5.36
N PRO A 45 -16.69 17.50 -4.33
CA PRO A 45 -16.77 17.01 -2.95
C PRO A 45 -17.96 16.05 -2.80
N GLU A 46 -17.72 14.89 -2.22
CA GLU A 46 -18.73 13.88 -1.94
C GLU A 46 -18.68 13.45 -0.47
N PHE A 47 -19.82 13.50 0.21
CA PHE A 47 -19.93 13.02 1.57
C PHE A 47 -20.15 11.51 1.57
N THR A 48 -19.33 10.79 2.31
CA THR A 48 -19.35 9.33 2.32
C THR A 48 -18.98 8.77 3.71
N THR A 49 -19.14 7.48 3.89
CA THR A 49 -18.77 6.79 5.12
C THR A 49 -17.30 6.37 5.11
N ILE A 50 -16.70 6.25 6.30
CA ILE A 50 -15.32 5.77 6.46
C ILE A 50 -15.15 4.36 5.86
N SER A 51 -16.16 3.49 6.02
CA SER A 51 -16.15 2.14 5.45
C SER A 51 -16.12 2.17 3.92
N ALA A 52 -16.86 3.09 3.29
CA ALA A 52 -16.83 3.26 1.84
C ALA A 52 -15.47 3.76 1.36
N ILE A 53 -14.84 4.71 2.07
CA ILE A 53 -13.49 5.19 1.75
C ILE A 53 -12.45 4.07 1.85
N LEU A 54 -12.52 3.25 2.91
CA LEU A 54 -11.60 2.11 3.08
C LEU A 54 -11.76 1.09 1.95
N LYS A 55 -12.99 0.77 1.57
CA LYS A 55 -13.27 -0.14 0.46
C LYS A 55 -12.68 0.42 -0.85
N GLU A 56 -13.00 1.65 -1.19
CA GLU A 56 -12.51 2.30 -2.41
C GLU A 56 -10.97 2.39 -2.42
N SER A 57 -10.34 2.73 -1.29
CA SER A 57 -8.88 2.75 -1.16
C SER A 57 -8.27 1.37 -1.39
N THR A 58 -8.93 0.31 -0.93
CA THR A 58 -8.47 -1.07 -1.13
C THR A 58 -8.62 -1.49 -2.58
N ASP A 59 -9.77 -1.21 -3.20
CA ASP A 59 -10.03 -1.50 -4.61
C ASP A 59 -9.00 -0.76 -5.50
N ARG A 60 -8.77 0.53 -5.22
CA ARG A 60 -7.75 1.31 -5.93
C ARG A 60 -6.33 0.77 -5.76
N THR A 61 -5.99 0.26 -4.58
CA THR A 61 -4.68 -0.36 -4.35
C THR A 61 -4.52 -1.62 -5.20
N LEU A 62 -5.55 -2.44 -5.30
CA LEU A 62 -5.57 -3.62 -6.17
C LEU A 62 -5.33 -3.22 -7.63
N ASP A 63 -6.02 -2.20 -8.13
CA ASP A 63 -5.85 -1.70 -9.50
C ASP A 63 -4.43 -1.20 -9.74
N LEU A 64 -3.87 -0.43 -8.80
CA LEU A 64 -2.51 0.10 -8.90
C LEU A 64 -1.45 -1.02 -8.91
N LEU A 65 -1.60 -2.03 -8.05
CA LEU A 65 -0.71 -3.20 -8.03
C LEU A 65 -0.82 -4.02 -9.33
N SER A 66 -2.04 -4.13 -9.89
CA SER A 66 -2.24 -4.76 -11.20
C SER A 66 -1.53 -3.98 -12.31
N TRP A 67 -1.58 -2.65 -12.29
CA TRP A 67 -0.86 -1.81 -13.25
C TRP A 67 0.66 -1.93 -13.10
N GLU A 68 1.16 -1.90 -11.88
CA GLU A 68 2.59 -2.10 -11.61
C GLU A 68 3.10 -3.44 -12.16
N LEU A 69 2.36 -4.53 -11.94
CA LEU A 69 2.71 -5.84 -12.48
C LEU A 69 2.66 -5.88 -14.02
N LYS A 70 1.70 -5.20 -14.64
CA LYS A 70 1.62 -5.11 -16.12
C LYS A 70 2.80 -4.35 -16.70
N ILE A 71 3.18 -3.23 -16.10
CA ILE A 71 4.37 -2.48 -16.51
C ILE A 71 5.62 -3.34 -16.37
N LYS A 72 5.76 -4.02 -15.23
CA LYS A 72 6.89 -4.93 -15.00
C LYS A 72 6.93 -6.08 -16.00
N LEU A 73 5.78 -6.62 -16.39
CA LEU A 73 5.69 -7.66 -17.41
C LEU A 73 6.19 -7.13 -18.76
N ASP A 74 5.74 -5.95 -19.17
CA ASP A 74 6.16 -5.31 -20.42
C ASP A 74 7.67 -5.01 -20.44
N GLU A 75 8.22 -4.52 -19.33
CA GLU A 75 9.68 -4.34 -19.17
C GLU A 75 10.44 -5.66 -19.31
N LEU A 76 10.01 -6.72 -18.64
CA LEU A 76 10.64 -8.03 -18.72
C LEU A 76 10.54 -8.64 -20.12
N GLU A 77 9.41 -8.46 -20.81
CA GLU A 77 9.24 -8.94 -22.18
C GLU A 77 10.12 -8.18 -23.18
N ARG A 78 10.34 -6.88 -22.98
CA ARG A 78 11.32 -6.07 -23.75
C ARG A 78 12.75 -6.51 -23.47
N ASP A 79 13.12 -6.74 -22.23
CA ASP A 79 14.46 -7.19 -21.87
C ASP A 79 14.74 -8.58 -22.43
N TRP A 80 13.77 -9.49 -22.35
CA TRP A 80 13.84 -10.79 -22.98
C TRP A 80 14.06 -10.70 -24.49
N HIS A 81 13.27 -9.85 -25.16
CA HIS A 81 13.35 -9.62 -26.59
C HIS A 81 14.74 -9.10 -26.99
N TRP A 82 15.23 -8.10 -26.26
CA TRP A 82 16.54 -7.50 -26.50
C TRP A 82 17.69 -8.50 -26.35
N ILE A 83 17.72 -9.27 -25.28
CA ILE A 83 18.79 -10.25 -25.04
C ILE A 83 18.70 -11.39 -26.07
N SER A 84 17.50 -11.78 -26.48
CA SER A 84 17.29 -12.78 -27.51
C SER A 84 17.75 -12.31 -28.89
N LEU A 85 17.46 -11.06 -29.24
CA LEU A 85 18.00 -10.42 -30.47
C LEU A 85 19.52 -10.39 -30.46
N GLU A 86 20.10 -9.95 -29.36
CA GLU A 86 21.55 -9.89 -29.19
C GLU A 86 22.19 -11.28 -29.31
N LYS A 87 21.59 -12.30 -28.68
CA LYS A 87 22.02 -13.69 -28.79
C LYS A 87 22.01 -14.16 -30.25
N ILE A 88 20.91 -13.96 -30.97
CA ILE A 88 20.78 -14.37 -32.37
C ILE A 88 21.82 -13.65 -33.24
N PHE A 89 21.98 -12.33 -33.06
CA PHE A 89 22.91 -11.51 -33.80
C PHE A 89 24.34 -12.03 -33.70
N PHE A 90 24.78 -12.46 -32.52
CA PHE A 90 26.13 -12.96 -32.29
C PHE A 90 26.25 -14.47 -32.62
N GLU A 91 25.32 -15.30 -32.21
CA GLU A 91 25.34 -16.77 -32.44
C GLU A 91 25.30 -17.10 -33.93
N LYS A 92 24.40 -16.45 -34.67
CA LYS A 92 24.24 -16.65 -36.10
C LYS A 92 25.22 -15.82 -36.95
N ARG A 93 26.10 -15.07 -36.27
CA ARG A 93 27.15 -14.21 -36.90
C ARG A 93 26.58 -13.20 -37.87
N ILE A 94 25.37 -12.67 -37.62
CA ILE A 94 24.73 -11.66 -38.47
C ILE A 94 25.59 -10.38 -38.52
N TYR A 95 26.31 -10.08 -37.46
CA TYR A 95 27.26 -8.96 -37.39
C TYR A 95 28.30 -8.97 -38.52
N LYS A 96 28.58 -10.12 -39.16
CA LYS A 96 29.52 -10.18 -40.29
C LYS A 96 29.04 -9.43 -41.52
N ILE A 97 27.77 -9.10 -41.61
CA ILE A 97 27.23 -8.23 -42.67
C ILE A 97 27.87 -6.85 -42.59
N LEU A 98 28.17 -6.38 -41.36
CA LEU A 98 28.85 -5.07 -41.17
C LEU A 98 30.30 -5.04 -41.63
N GLU A 99 30.93 -6.20 -41.82
CA GLU A 99 32.30 -6.35 -42.31
C GLU A 99 32.37 -6.33 -43.86
N LYS A 100 31.22 -6.41 -44.55
CA LYS A 100 31.16 -6.39 -45.99
C LYS A 100 31.15 -4.96 -46.50
N ASP A 101 31.83 -4.72 -47.62
CA ASP A 101 31.72 -3.47 -48.36
C ASP A 101 30.30 -3.38 -48.94
N ALA A 102 29.51 -2.41 -48.48
CA ALA A 102 28.21 -2.11 -49.01
C ALA A 102 28.14 -0.68 -49.55
N ASP A 103 27.31 -0.47 -50.57
CA ASP A 103 27.20 0.83 -51.22
C ASP A 103 26.62 1.92 -50.33
N SER A 104 25.80 1.51 -49.29
CA SER A 104 25.18 2.43 -48.37
C SER A 104 24.99 1.78 -47.00
N TRP A 105 25.04 2.59 -45.94
CA TRP A 105 24.70 2.19 -44.56
C TRP A 105 23.26 1.68 -44.46
N ASP A 106 22.33 2.27 -45.19
CA ASP A 106 20.93 1.93 -45.25
C ASP A 106 20.71 0.53 -45.84
N ASP A 107 21.50 0.17 -46.84
CA ASP A 107 21.49 -1.16 -47.46
C ASP A 107 22.00 -2.23 -46.49
N GLN A 108 23.04 -1.94 -45.70
CA GLN A 108 23.56 -2.83 -44.67
C GLN A 108 22.48 -3.11 -43.60
N ILE A 109 21.77 -2.09 -43.12
CA ILE A 109 20.72 -2.24 -42.15
C ILE A 109 19.61 -3.13 -42.70
N THR A 110 19.20 -2.90 -43.95
CA THR A 110 18.16 -3.68 -44.61
C THR A 110 18.58 -5.16 -44.82
N GLU A 111 19.86 -5.41 -45.11
CA GLU A 111 20.40 -6.77 -45.22
C GLU A 111 20.40 -7.46 -43.85
N ILE A 112 20.72 -6.75 -42.76
CA ILE A 112 20.66 -7.26 -41.38
C ILE A 112 19.23 -7.57 -41.00
N GLU A 113 18.26 -6.69 -41.28
CA GLU A 113 16.84 -6.93 -41.03
C GLU A 113 16.35 -8.22 -41.70
N ARG A 114 16.73 -8.44 -42.99
CA ARG A 114 16.41 -9.68 -43.73
C ARG A 114 17.09 -10.91 -43.15
N ALA A 115 18.29 -10.76 -42.59
CA ALA A 115 19.01 -11.87 -41.96
C ALA A 115 18.32 -12.36 -40.68
N PHE A 116 17.49 -11.54 -40.07
CA PHE A 116 16.65 -11.93 -38.94
C PHE A 116 15.35 -12.65 -39.35
N ASP A 117 14.90 -12.59 -40.62
CA ASP A 117 13.62 -13.16 -41.05
C ASP A 117 13.41 -14.62 -40.63
N PRO A 118 14.40 -15.54 -40.75
CA PRO A 118 14.23 -16.94 -40.31
C PRO A 118 13.99 -17.08 -38.80
N TYR A 119 14.36 -16.06 -37.99
CA TYR A 119 14.35 -16.10 -36.54
C TYR A 119 13.20 -15.31 -35.91
N ARG A 120 12.39 -14.58 -36.73
CA ARG A 120 11.25 -13.78 -36.24
C ARG A 120 10.26 -14.59 -35.40
N GLN A 121 10.02 -15.86 -35.78
CA GLN A 121 9.11 -16.73 -35.03
C GLN A 121 9.61 -17.13 -33.64
N MET A 122 10.91 -16.98 -33.36
CA MET A 122 11.51 -17.25 -32.07
C MET A 122 11.44 -16.07 -31.11
N LEU A 123 11.00 -14.92 -31.59
CA LEU A 123 10.91 -13.67 -30.83
C LEU A 123 9.48 -13.38 -30.43
N LYS A 124 9.30 -12.72 -29.30
CA LYS A 124 7.99 -12.34 -28.75
C LYS A 124 7.44 -11.05 -29.32
N MET A 125 8.31 -10.21 -29.85
CA MET A 125 7.98 -8.89 -30.44
C MET A 125 8.53 -8.79 -31.85
N GLU A 126 7.98 -7.87 -32.64
CA GLU A 126 8.53 -7.54 -33.96
C GLU A 126 9.87 -6.81 -33.81
N ILE A 127 10.77 -7.09 -34.73
CA ILE A 127 12.08 -6.43 -34.80
C ILE A 127 11.86 -5.07 -35.43
N THR A 128 12.25 -4.01 -34.72
CA THR A 128 12.20 -2.66 -35.25
C THR A 128 13.54 -2.27 -35.90
N ARG A 129 13.49 -1.30 -36.80
CA ARG A 129 14.72 -0.71 -37.39
C ARG A 129 15.64 -0.13 -36.30
N ASP A 130 15.06 0.45 -35.25
CA ASP A 130 15.81 1.00 -34.10
C ASP A 130 16.56 -0.10 -33.33
N ASP A 131 15.99 -1.28 -33.22
CA ASP A 131 16.66 -2.44 -32.61
C ASP A 131 17.90 -2.85 -33.41
N VAL A 132 17.77 -2.90 -34.72
CA VAL A 132 18.89 -3.23 -35.62
C VAL A 132 19.96 -2.16 -35.54
N LEU A 133 19.62 -0.88 -35.57
CA LEU A 133 20.58 0.23 -35.41
C LEU A 133 21.35 0.12 -34.09
N ARG A 134 20.61 -0.13 -33.00
CA ARG A 134 21.17 -0.31 -31.66
C ARG A 134 22.10 -1.52 -31.55
N LEU A 135 21.83 -2.60 -32.29
CA LEU A 135 22.72 -3.74 -32.38
C LEU A 135 24.01 -3.40 -33.11
N CYS A 136 23.92 -2.64 -34.21
CA CYS A 136 25.06 -2.22 -35.05
C CYS A 136 26.00 -1.25 -34.32
N GLU A 137 25.49 -0.45 -33.39
CA GLU A 137 26.27 0.49 -32.58
C GLU A 137 27.15 -0.20 -31.51
N LYS A 138 26.97 -1.51 -31.31
CA LYS A 138 27.76 -2.22 -30.30
C LYS A 138 29.24 -2.35 -30.70
N PRO A 139 30.15 -2.00 -29.80
CA PRO A 139 31.58 -2.04 -30.13
C PRO A 139 32.06 -3.49 -30.34
N VAL A 140 32.91 -3.68 -31.37
CA VAL A 140 33.47 -5.00 -31.77
C VAL A 140 34.14 -5.76 -30.61
N ARG A 141 34.71 -5.06 -29.64
CA ARG A 141 35.26 -5.66 -28.40
C ARG A 141 34.21 -6.44 -27.58
N LYS A 142 32.95 -6.04 -27.62
CA LYS A 142 31.85 -6.76 -26.94
C LYS A 142 31.41 -7.97 -27.74
N ILE A 143 31.54 -7.93 -29.05
CA ILE A 143 31.22 -9.03 -29.96
C ILE A 143 32.13 -10.24 -29.68
N SER A 144 33.44 -10.01 -29.52
CA SER A 144 34.41 -11.09 -29.28
C SER A 144 34.35 -11.73 -27.89
N LYS A 145 33.65 -11.07 -26.93
CA LYS A 145 33.51 -11.51 -25.55
C LYS A 145 32.07 -11.87 -25.17
N PHE A 146 31.18 -11.95 -26.16
CA PHE A 146 29.80 -12.32 -25.89
C PHE A 146 29.72 -13.77 -25.43
N ASP A 147 29.28 -13.94 -24.22
CA ASP A 147 29.10 -15.25 -23.63
C ASP A 147 27.66 -15.73 -23.86
N ILE A 148 27.49 -16.61 -24.84
CA ILE A 148 26.18 -17.15 -25.23
C ILE A 148 25.54 -17.87 -24.03
N LYS A 149 26.33 -18.59 -23.21
CA LYS A 149 25.80 -19.28 -22.04
C LYS A 149 25.22 -18.30 -21.04
N LYS A 150 25.92 -17.17 -20.81
CA LYS A 150 25.43 -16.15 -19.90
C LYS A 150 24.14 -15.51 -20.42
N ALA A 151 24.00 -15.30 -21.72
CA ALA A 151 22.76 -14.82 -22.32
C ALA A 151 21.61 -15.82 -22.15
N GLU A 152 21.89 -17.13 -22.30
CA GLU A 152 20.90 -18.18 -22.04
C GLU A 152 20.45 -18.25 -20.60
N GLU A 153 21.36 -18.11 -19.65
CA GLU A 153 21.03 -18.04 -18.22
C GLU A 153 20.16 -16.82 -17.90
N GLN A 154 20.50 -15.67 -18.49
CA GLN A 154 19.69 -14.44 -18.32
C GLN A 154 18.30 -14.57 -18.94
N ILE A 155 18.18 -15.16 -20.14
CA ILE A 155 16.89 -15.43 -20.77
C ILE A 155 16.03 -16.31 -19.89
N LEU A 156 16.59 -17.41 -19.36
CA LEU A 156 15.88 -18.32 -18.48
C LEU A 156 15.43 -17.64 -17.17
N ASP A 157 16.28 -16.80 -16.59
CA ASP A 157 15.92 -16.04 -15.38
C ASP A 157 14.76 -15.07 -15.65
N ILE A 158 14.80 -14.35 -16.79
CA ILE A 158 13.72 -13.46 -17.18
C ILE A 158 12.42 -14.25 -17.46
N GLU A 159 12.50 -15.42 -18.09
CA GLU A 159 11.33 -16.28 -18.32
C GLU A 159 10.67 -16.70 -17.00
N ASN A 160 11.46 -17.11 -16.03
CA ASN A 160 10.96 -17.42 -14.68
C ASN A 160 10.31 -16.21 -13.99
N GLN A 161 10.89 -15.02 -14.18
CA GLN A 161 10.29 -13.78 -13.66
C GLN A 161 8.98 -13.44 -14.37
N ILE A 162 8.88 -13.61 -15.69
CA ILE A 162 7.67 -13.42 -16.48
C ILE A 162 6.56 -14.37 -16.00
N GLU A 163 6.87 -15.66 -15.83
CA GLU A 163 5.91 -16.65 -15.33
C GLU A 163 5.39 -16.26 -13.93
N LYS A 164 6.29 -15.83 -13.04
CA LYS A 164 5.91 -15.37 -11.71
C LYS A 164 5.00 -14.14 -11.77
N VAL A 165 5.32 -13.15 -12.60
CA VAL A 165 4.49 -11.93 -12.74
C VAL A 165 3.13 -12.26 -13.33
N LYS A 166 3.05 -13.19 -14.31
CA LYS A 166 1.78 -13.66 -14.86
C LYS A 166 0.95 -14.38 -13.81
N TYR A 167 1.57 -15.25 -13.00
CA TYR A 167 0.90 -15.90 -11.88
C TYR A 167 0.35 -14.89 -10.87
N ASP A 168 1.15 -13.88 -10.49
CA ASP A 168 0.74 -12.83 -9.56
C ASP A 168 -0.42 -11.97 -10.13
N LEU A 169 -0.45 -11.74 -11.46
CA LEU A 169 -1.56 -11.07 -12.14
C LEU A 169 -2.84 -11.90 -12.13
N ASP A 170 -2.75 -13.19 -12.37
CA ASP A 170 -3.90 -14.11 -12.33
C ASP A 170 -4.44 -14.27 -10.90
N HIS A 171 -3.59 -14.05 -9.89
CA HIS A 171 -3.93 -14.13 -8.47
C HIS A 171 -3.78 -12.77 -7.77
N ILE A 172 -4.21 -11.70 -8.43
CA ILE A 172 -4.00 -10.32 -7.98
C ILE A 172 -4.58 -10.03 -6.58
N VAL A 173 -5.67 -10.69 -6.21
CA VAL A 173 -6.28 -10.55 -4.88
C VAL A 173 -5.34 -11.08 -3.79
N ASP A 174 -4.78 -12.27 -3.98
CA ASP A 174 -3.84 -12.87 -3.04
C ASP A 174 -2.54 -12.07 -2.97
N TYR A 175 -2.07 -11.56 -4.11
CA TYR A 175 -0.93 -10.65 -4.18
C TYR A 175 -1.19 -9.38 -3.36
N THR A 176 -2.37 -8.78 -3.48
CA THR A 176 -2.77 -7.59 -2.71
C THR A 176 -2.88 -7.89 -1.21
N ILE A 177 -3.42 -9.04 -0.83
CA ILE A 177 -3.47 -9.48 0.57
C ILE A 177 -2.05 -9.62 1.15
N ASN A 178 -1.14 -10.22 0.39
CA ASN A 178 0.26 -10.37 0.78
C ASN A 178 0.96 -9.02 0.92
N PHE A 179 0.69 -8.08 0.03
CA PHE A 179 1.18 -6.70 0.12
C PHE A 179 0.77 -6.05 1.44
N TYR A 180 -0.51 -6.12 1.84
CA TYR A 180 -0.98 -5.60 3.12
C TYR A 180 -0.40 -6.34 4.33
N ASN A 181 -0.21 -7.64 4.25
CA ASN A 181 0.45 -8.43 5.29
C ASN A 181 1.91 -8.00 5.49
N GLU A 182 2.64 -7.69 4.41
CA GLU A 182 3.99 -7.14 4.49
C GLU A 182 4.02 -5.76 5.15
N ILE A 183 3.08 -4.87 4.81
CA ILE A 183 2.94 -3.57 5.47
C ILE A 183 2.68 -3.76 6.97
N LYS A 184 1.76 -4.66 7.33
CA LYS A 184 1.46 -4.98 8.73
C LYS A 184 2.69 -5.50 9.46
N ARG A 185 3.46 -6.40 8.84
CA ARG A 185 4.69 -6.95 9.42
C ARG A 185 5.76 -5.88 9.66
N LYS A 186 5.95 -4.97 8.68
CA LYS A 186 6.99 -3.93 8.74
C LYS A 186 6.62 -2.78 9.68
N HIS A 187 5.36 -2.40 9.73
CA HIS A 187 4.89 -1.16 10.36
C HIS A 187 3.83 -1.34 11.46
N GLY A 188 3.33 -2.56 11.67
CA GLY A 188 2.25 -2.84 12.61
C GLY A 188 2.67 -2.84 14.08
N LYS A 189 3.96 -3.13 14.36
CA LYS A 189 4.45 -3.20 15.74
C LYS A 189 4.33 -1.85 16.45
N GLY A 190 3.67 -1.85 17.61
CA GLY A 190 3.39 -0.65 18.39
C GLY A 190 2.21 0.20 17.87
N ARG A 191 1.50 -0.30 16.87
CA ARG A 191 0.28 0.32 16.29
C ARG A 191 -0.94 -0.59 16.41
N GLU A 192 -0.90 -1.54 17.32
CA GLU A 192 -2.00 -2.41 17.63
C GLU A 192 -3.20 -1.58 18.13
N ARG A 193 -4.39 -2.05 17.80
CA ARG A 193 -5.61 -1.41 18.25
C ARG A 193 -5.74 -1.51 19.77
N ARG A 194 -5.76 -0.38 20.46
CA ARG A 194 -5.98 -0.28 21.90
C ARG A 194 -7.39 0.16 22.25
N THR A 195 -8.18 0.53 21.26
CA THR A 195 -9.55 1.00 21.41
C THR A 195 -10.46 -0.17 21.72
N GLU A 196 -11.15 -0.13 22.85
CA GLU A 196 -12.24 -1.04 23.16
C GLU A 196 -13.53 -0.46 22.59
N ILE A 197 -14.33 -1.32 21.93
CA ILE A 197 -15.66 -0.94 21.46
C ILE A 197 -16.62 -1.38 22.57
N ARG A 198 -17.20 -0.38 23.24
CA ARG A 198 -18.21 -0.58 24.28
C ARG A 198 -19.45 0.22 23.92
N ASN A 199 -20.62 -0.29 24.28
CA ASN A 199 -21.82 0.53 24.34
C ASN A 199 -21.71 1.35 25.63
N PHE A 200 -21.57 2.66 25.47
CA PHE A 200 -21.69 3.53 26.64
C PHE A 200 -23.17 3.70 26.96
N ASP A 201 -23.61 3.11 28.06
CA ASP A 201 -24.80 3.59 28.73
C ASP A 201 -24.49 5.03 29.11
N ASN A 202 -25.39 5.96 28.78
CA ASN A 202 -25.21 7.37 29.09
C ASN A 202 -25.07 7.50 30.60
N ILE A 203 -23.84 7.71 31.10
CA ILE A 203 -23.58 7.99 32.49
C ILE A 203 -24.15 9.39 32.74
N SER A 204 -25.34 9.44 33.30
CA SER A 204 -25.93 10.71 33.70
C SER A 204 -25.23 11.22 34.96
N ALA A 205 -24.77 12.47 34.96
CA ALA A 205 -24.20 13.10 36.13
C ALA A 205 -25.12 13.00 37.38
N VAL A 206 -26.42 12.91 37.16
CA VAL A 206 -27.41 12.75 38.21
C VAL A 206 -27.34 11.34 38.84
N ALA A 207 -27.04 10.29 38.07
CA ALA A 207 -26.91 8.93 38.58
C ALA A 207 -25.61 8.71 39.36
N VAL A 208 -24.55 9.44 39.00
CA VAL A 208 -23.22 9.37 39.62
C VAL A 208 -23.11 10.31 40.81
N ALA A 209 -23.91 11.39 40.85
CA ALA A 209 -23.98 12.25 42.02
C ALA A 209 -24.46 11.43 43.22
N ALA A 210 -23.50 11.00 44.05
CA ALA A 210 -23.82 10.30 45.26
C ALA A 210 -24.64 11.25 46.14
N ASN A 211 -25.74 10.74 46.68
CA ASN A 211 -26.52 11.42 47.73
C ASN A 211 -25.70 11.54 49.00
N ASN A 212 -24.72 12.43 49.04
CA ASN A 212 -23.77 12.54 50.13
C ASN A 212 -24.28 13.41 51.24
N GLU A 213 -25.33 14.20 51.00
CA GLU A 213 -25.90 15.07 52.02
C GLU A 213 -27.42 14.93 52.13
N LYS A 214 -27.92 14.73 53.33
CA LYS A 214 -29.34 14.76 53.61
C LYS A 214 -29.83 16.21 53.70
N LEU A 215 -30.76 16.55 52.83
CA LEU A 215 -31.49 17.80 52.89
C LEU A 215 -32.62 17.68 53.90
N TYR A 216 -32.65 18.53 54.87
CA TYR A 216 -33.72 18.66 55.88
C TYR A 216 -34.62 19.81 55.44
N VAL A 217 -35.90 19.51 55.33
CA VAL A 217 -36.91 20.49 54.89
C VAL A 217 -37.93 20.64 56.05
N ASN A 218 -38.02 21.84 56.61
CA ASN A 218 -39.09 22.20 57.50
C ASN A 218 -40.16 22.99 56.71
N LYS A 219 -41.32 22.37 56.50
CA LYS A 219 -42.40 22.95 55.73
C LYS A 219 -43.14 24.08 56.45
N GLU A 220 -43.14 24.04 57.78
CA GLU A 220 -43.83 25.07 58.59
C GLU A 220 -43.08 26.40 58.60
N GLU A 221 -41.75 26.32 58.65
CA GLU A 221 -40.88 27.50 58.64
C GLU A 221 -40.29 27.84 57.26
N SER A 222 -40.71 27.10 56.23
CA SER A 222 -40.18 27.27 54.84
C SER A 222 -38.66 27.28 54.76
N PHE A 223 -38.02 26.34 55.48
CA PHE A 223 -36.57 26.29 55.65
C PHE A 223 -36.01 25.01 55.04
N ILE A 224 -34.91 25.11 54.33
CA ILE A 224 -34.18 24.00 53.74
C ILE A 224 -32.72 24.15 54.19
N CYS A 225 -32.15 23.10 54.81
CA CYS A 225 -30.74 23.08 55.17
C CYS A 225 -30.09 21.70 55.02
N THR A 226 -28.79 21.66 54.94
CA THR A 226 -27.95 20.46 55.07
C THR A 226 -27.72 20.16 56.55
N SER A 227 -27.15 18.96 56.84
CA SER A 227 -26.82 18.55 58.18
C SER A 227 -25.89 19.56 58.91
N ALA A 228 -25.08 20.32 58.16
CA ALA A 228 -24.21 21.35 58.69
C ALA A 228 -24.97 22.60 59.18
N GLY A 229 -26.14 22.89 58.59
CA GLY A 229 -27.00 24.04 58.98
C GLY A 229 -27.89 23.77 60.18
N LEU A 230 -28.00 22.51 60.63
CA LEU A 230 -28.79 22.11 61.83
C LEU A 230 -28.06 22.28 63.14
N LYS A 231 -26.75 22.56 63.10
CA LYS A 231 -26.00 22.89 64.33
C LYS A 231 -26.15 24.37 64.62
N LYS A 232 -27.11 24.67 65.46
CA LYS A 232 -27.06 25.89 66.31
C LYS A 232 -26.40 25.55 67.64
#